data_fc053f4796b1913e2897d4a4ef3cdc8d
#
_entry.id   fc053f4796b1913e2897d4a4ef3cdc8d
#
_cell.length_a   1.000
_cell.length_b   1.000
_cell.length_c   1.000
_cell.angle_alpha   90.00
_cell.angle_beta   90.00
_cell.angle_gamma   90.00
#
_symmetry.space_group_name_H-M   'P 1'
#
loop_
_entity.id
_entity.type
_entity.pdbx_description
1 polymer ?
#
loop_
_entity_poly.entity_id
_entity_poly.type
_entity_poly.pdbx_seq_one_letter_code
_entity_poly.pdbx_strand_id
1 'polypeptide(L)'
;LGDHGKKPTGRTVTNTGEAANKPLTKVEKQRTAVLLILACFVIFFWAGFEQAGSSLTLYTNNFVDRTLFGFEIPTPWFQSVNPLFIILLAPVVSMLWTTLGRSKRGDLTSPTKMALGMILLGSGFLILLIAILGTGNDPDAVVNKAHILFIIMTYFFHTLGELFLSPIGISTVSRLAPLKLASLL
;
A
#
# COMPACT_ATOMS: atom_id res chain seq x y z
N LEU A 1 35.35 -19.19 51.23
CA LEU A 1 34.77 -20.33 50.52
C LEU A 1 34.05 -19.75 49.31
N GLY A 2 34.71 -19.96 48.14
CA GLY A 2 34.41 -19.26 46.93
C GLY A 2 33.15 -19.80 46.20
N ASP A 3 32.40 -18.91 45.63
CA ASP A 3 31.40 -19.23 44.63
C ASP A 3 31.89 -18.70 43.28
N HIS A 4 32.10 -19.64 42.35
CA HIS A 4 32.57 -19.39 41.01
C HIS A 4 31.43 -18.92 40.14
N GLY A 5 31.36 -17.63 39.84
CA GLY A 5 30.51 -17.03 38.84
C GLY A 5 30.72 -17.68 37.46
N LYS A 6 29.73 -18.44 37.00
CA LYS A 6 29.63 -18.91 35.60
C LYS A 6 29.44 -17.69 34.68
N LYS A 7 30.46 -17.39 33.91
CA LYS A 7 30.37 -16.45 32.76
C LYS A 7 29.30 -16.95 31.82
N PRO A 8 28.39 -16.11 31.29
CA PRO A 8 27.49 -16.53 30.22
C PRO A 8 28.34 -16.81 28.97
N THR A 9 28.23 -18.04 28.52
CA THR A 9 28.86 -18.55 27.30
C THR A 9 28.45 -17.67 26.11
N GLY A 10 29.39 -16.99 25.52
CA GLY A 10 29.19 -16.19 24.33
C GLY A 10 28.53 -17.02 23.24
N ARG A 11 27.40 -16.53 22.75
CA ARG A 11 26.75 -17.01 21.55
C ARG A 11 27.75 -16.83 20.41
N THR A 12 28.36 -17.93 19.99
CA THR A 12 29.34 -17.97 18.90
C THR A 12 28.69 -17.54 17.60
N VAL A 13 29.12 -16.39 17.09
CA VAL A 13 28.71 -15.80 15.80
C VAL A 13 29.47 -16.52 14.64
N THR A 14 29.58 -17.82 14.68
CA THR A 14 30.42 -18.58 13.70
C THR A 14 29.64 -19.44 12.72
N ASN A 15 28.29 -19.30 12.58
CA ASN A 15 27.53 -20.15 11.66
C ASN A 15 26.77 -19.41 10.55
N THR A 16 27.04 -18.12 10.31
CA THR A 16 26.34 -17.38 9.25
C THR A 16 26.86 -17.70 7.84
N GLY A 17 28.11 -18.07 7.69
CA GLY A 17 28.70 -18.36 6.38
C GLY A 17 28.34 -19.74 5.81
N GLU A 18 28.30 -20.79 6.65
CA GLU A 18 27.94 -22.14 6.18
C GLU A 18 26.45 -22.34 5.93
N ALA A 19 25.60 -21.59 6.65
CA ALA A 19 24.17 -21.60 6.42
C ALA A 19 23.79 -20.94 5.08
N ALA A 20 24.57 -19.97 4.61
CA ALA A 20 24.30 -19.27 3.34
C ALA A 20 24.54 -20.17 2.10
N ASN A 21 25.42 -21.16 2.18
CA ASN A 21 25.81 -22.00 1.04
C ASN A 21 24.98 -23.31 0.87
N LYS A 22 24.06 -23.62 1.80
CA LYS A 22 23.19 -24.80 1.64
C LYS A 22 22.04 -24.50 0.68
N PRO A 23 21.65 -25.43 -0.21
CA PRO A 23 20.50 -25.22 -1.09
C PRO A 23 19.22 -25.02 -0.25
N LEU A 24 18.31 -24.19 -0.77
CA LEU A 24 17.04 -23.91 -0.12
C LEU A 24 16.19 -25.19 0.01
N THR A 25 15.64 -25.42 1.18
CA THR A 25 14.70 -26.50 1.42
C THR A 25 13.40 -26.30 0.63
N LYS A 26 12.60 -27.37 0.45
CA LYS A 26 11.29 -27.25 -0.23
C LYS A 26 10.40 -26.18 0.41
N VAL A 27 10.37 -26.11 1.75
CA VAL A 27 9.57 -25.13 2.50
C VAL A 27 10.09 -23.70 2.27
N GLU A 28 11.42 -23.51 2.26
CA GLU A 28 12.02 -22.19 1.97
C GLU A 28 11.73 -21.73 0.54
N LYS A 29 11.78 -22.65 -0.44
CA LYS A 29 11.39 -22.35 -1.83
C LYS A 29 9.93 -21.92 -1.96
N GLN A 30 9.01 -22.62 -1.27
CA GLN A 30 7.60 -22.25 -1.25
C GLN A 30 7.37 -20.89 -0.60
N ARG A 31 8.01 -20.61 0.53
CA ARG A 31 7.94 -19.28 1.18
C ARG A 31 8.48 -18.17 0.27
N THR A 32 9.61 -18.41 -0.38
CA THR A 32 10.18 -17.45 -1.34
C THR A 32 9.25 -17.22 -2.53
N ALA A 33 8.63 -18.27 -3.08
CA ALA A 33 7.67 -18.13 -4.16
C ALA A 33 6.45 -17.29 -3.74
N VAL A 34 5.91 -17.51 -2.54
CA VAL A 34 4.81 -16.70 -2.00
C VAL A 34 5.24 -15.24 -1.83
N LEU A 35 6.44 -14.98 -1.31
CA LEU A 35 6.98 -13.62 -1.19
C LEU A 35 7.10 -12.92 -2.54
N LEU A 36 7.60 -13.62 -3.56
CA LEU A 36 7.73 -13.06 -4.92
C LEU A 36 6.36 -12.72 -5.51
N ILE A 37 5.36 -13.59 -5.33
CA ILE A 37 3.99 -13.32 -5.78
C ILE A 37 3.44 -12.07 -5.06
N LEU A 38 3.58 -11.99 -3.74
CA LEU A 38 3.13 -10.83 -2.98
C LEU A 38 3.87 -9.56 -3.38
N ALA A 39 5.18 -9.64 -3.65
CA ALA A 39 5.97 -8.52 -4.15
C ALA A 39 5.47 -8.02 -5.51
N CYS A 40 5.08 -8.91 -6.43
CA CYS A 40 4.44 -8.51 -7.69
C CYS A 40 3.17 -7.68 -7.44
N PHE A 41 2.29 -8.12 -6.54
CA PHE A 41 1.09 -7.35 -6.19
C PHE A 41 1.41 -5.98 -5.62
N VAL A 42 2.43 -5.89 -4.75
CA VAL A 42 2.90 -4.61 -4.19
C VAL A 42 3.41 -3.67 -5.28
N ILE A 43 4.19 -4.20 -6.24
CA ILE A 43 4.72 -3.41 -7.36
C ILE A 43 3.56 -2.86 -8.21
N PHE A 44 2.57 -3.68 -8.56
CA PHE A 44 1.40 -3.23 -9.32
C PHE A 44 0.57 -2.20 -8.55
N PHE A 45 0.41 -2.39 -7.24
CA PHE A 45 -0.26 -1.41 -6.39
C PHE A 45 0.43 -0.05 -6.46
N TRP A 46 1.74 -0.01 -6.20
CA TRP A 46 2.49 1.25 -6.20
C TRP A 46 2.56 1.87 -7.58
N ALA A 47 2.70 1.08 -8.64
CA ALA A 47 2.65 1.58 -10.01
C ALA A 47 1.32 2.29 -10.32
N GLY A 48 0.20 1.75 -9.85
CA GLY A 48 -1.11 2.42 -9.95
C GLY A 48 -1.20 3.64 -9.03
N PHE A 49 -0.77 3.51 -7.78
CA PHE A 49 -0.85 4.58 -6.78
C PHE A 49 -0.04 5.83 -7.18
N GLU A 50 1.16 5.65 -7.72
CA GLU A 50 2.05 6.73 -8.18
C GLU A 50 1.48 7.53 -9.38
N GLN A 51 0.40 7.06 -10.02
CA GLN A 51 -0.33 7.85 -11.01
C GLN A 51 -0.93 9.13 -10.42
N ALA A 52 -1.08 9.22 -9.10
CA ALA A 52 -1.50 10.44 -8.42
C ALA A 52 -0.58 11.63 -8.70
N GLY A 53 0.75 11.41 -8.74
CA GLY A 53 1.75 12.43 -9.04
C GLY A 53 1.89 12.78 -10.53
N SER A 54 1.35 11.96 -11.43
CA SER A 54 1.49 12.14 -12.88
C SER A 54 0.14 12.27 -13.58
N SER A 55 -0.47 11.18 -13.99
CA SER A 55 -1.71 11.16 -14.79
C SER A 55 -2.89 11.85 -14.10
N LEU A 56 -3.10 11.62 -12.78
CA LEU A 56 -4.16 12.28 -12.03
C LEU A 56 -3.93 13.81 -11.96
N THR A 57 -2.69 14.24 -11.77
CA THR A 57 -2.34 15.66 -11.73
C THR A 57 -2.64 16.33 -13.07
N LEU A 58 -2.26 15.70 -14.20
CA LEU A 58 -2.55 16.21 -15.53
C LEU A 58 -4.06 16.25 -15.80
N TYR A 59 -4.78 15.18 -15.46
CA TYR A 59 -6.23 15.13 -15.60
C TYR A 59 -6.91 16.22 -14.77
N THR A 60 -6.51 16.37 -13.51
CA THR A 60 -7.04 17.39 -12.60
C THR A 60 -6.83 18.81 -13.17
N ASN A 61 -5.65 19.07 -13.75
CA ASN A 61 -5.36 20.37 -14.31
C ASN A 61 -6.22 20.71 -15.53
N ASN A 62 -6.44 19.75 -16.42
CA ASN A 62 -7.04 20.00 -17.73
C ASN A 62 -8.56 19.79 -17.74
N PHE A 63 -9.08 18.83 -16.99
CA PHE A 63 -10.44 18.32 -17.11
C PHE A 63 -11.32 18.54 -15.88
N VAL A 64 -10.77 18.96 -14.73
CA VAL A 64 -11.53 19.14 -13.51
C VAL A 64 -11.83 20.59 -13.22
N ASP A 65 -13.08 20.91 -12.86
CA ASP A 65 -13.43 22.21 -12.32
C ASP A 65 -12.89 22.31 -10.89
N ARG A 66 -11.84 23.14 -10.75
CA ARG A 66 -11.14 23.37 -9.48
C ARG A 66 -11.62 24.64 -8.76
N THR A 67 -12.67 25.25 -9.28
CA THR A 67 -13.20 26.50 -8.72
C THR A 67 -14.12 26.20 -7.54
N LEU A 68 -13.75 26.62 -6.36
CA LEU A 68 -14.56 26.50 -5.14
C LEU A 68 -14.74 27.88 -4.51
N PHE A 69 -15.98 28.30 -4.33
CA PHE A 69 -16.33 29.63 -3.77
C PHE A 69 -15.61 30.82 -4.46
N GLY A 70 -15.37 30.73 -5.76
CA GLY A 70 -14.67 31.78 -6.54
C GLY A 70 -13.13 31.70 -6.45
N PHE A 71 -12.56 30.74 -5.74
CA PHE A 71 -11.13 30.50 -5.67
C PHE A 71 -10.76 29.26 -6.50
N GLU A 72 -9.78 29.39 -7.38
CA GLU A 72 -9.25 28.25 -8.14
C GLU A 72 -8.16 27.54 -7.35
N ILE A 73 -8.44 26.28 -6.98
CA ILE A 73 -7.52 25.44 -6.19
C ILE A 73 -6.32 25.03 -7.07
N PRO A 74 -5.07 25.36 -6.66
CA PRO A 74 -3.88 24.92 -7.37
C PRO A 74 -3.79 23.39 -7.44
N THR A 75 -3.52 22.84 -8.63
CA THR A 75 -3.44 21.40 -8.84
C THR A 75 -2.51 20.66 -7.87
N PRO A 76 -1.33 21.19 -7.48
CA PRO A 76 -0.45 20.50 -6.52
C PRO A 76 -1.07 20.29 -5.13
N TRP A 77 -2.08 21.08 -4.74
CA TRP A 77 -2.75 20.92 -3.44
C TRP A 77 -3.49 19.59 -3.33
N PHE A 78 -3.94 19.02 -4.45
CA PHE A 78 -4.61 17.70 -4.43
C PHE A 78 -3.70 16.57 -3.97
N GLN A 79 -2.37 16.70 -4.14
CA GLN A 79 -1.43 15.72 -3.60
C GLN A 79 -1.42 15.71 -2.05
N SER A 80 -1.78 16.84 -1.41
CA SER A 80 -1.93 16.90 0.05
C SER A 80 -3.20 16.21 0.58
N VAL A 81 -4.14 15.88 -0.30
CA VAL A 81 -5.36 15.15 0.06
C VAL A 81 -5.05 13.74 0.58
N ASN A 82 -4.04 13.06 0.01
CA ASN A 82 -3.62 11.74 0.49
C ASN A 82 -3.12 11.78 1.95
N PRO A 83 -2.09 12.57 2.34
CA PRO A 83 -1.66 12.68 3.74
C PRO A 83 -2.79 13.06 4.69
N LEU A 84 -3.70 13.95 4.26
CA LEU A 84 -4.86 14.31 5.05
C LEU A 84 -5.77 13.10 5.31
N PHE A 85 -6.08 12.33 4.27
CA PHE A 85 -6.87 11.11 4.42
C PHE A 85 -6.15 10.04 5.24
N ILE A 86 -4.83 9.92 5.15
CA ILE A 86 -4.06 9.01 6.02
C ILE A 86 -4.31 9.36 7.49
N ILE A 87 -4.18 10.63 7.86
CA ILE A 87 -4.39 11.10 9.25
C ILE A 87 -5.82 10.79 9.73
N LEU A 88 -6.82 11.02 8.88
CA LEU A 88 -8.23 10.82 9.23
C LEU A 88 -8.64 9.34 9.24
N LEU A 89 -8.15 8.55 8.29
CA LEU A 89 -8.61 7.18 8.07
C LEU A 89 -7.77 6.13 8.80
N ALA A 90 -6.49 6.39 9.12
CA ALA A 90 -5.65 5.43 9.81
C ALA A 90 -6.22 4.96 11.15
N PRO A 91 -6.76 5.83 12.03
CA PRO A 91 -7.42 5.38 13.26
C PRO A 91 -8.65 4.50 12.98
N VAL A 92 -9.45 4.84 11.97
CA VAL A 92 -10.66 4.09 11.58
C VAL A 92 -10.29 2.69 11.07
N VAL A 93 -9.29 2.61 10.19
CA VAL A 93 -8.79 1.34 9.64
C VAL A 93 -8.15 0.50 10.75
N SER A 94 -7.40 1.09 11.67
CA SER A 94 -6.83 0.41 12.84
C SER A 94 -7.92 -0.17 13.75
N MET A 95 -8.99 0.59 14.02
CA MET A 95 -10.17 0.11 14.75
C MET A 95 -10.84 -1.05 14.02
N LEU A 96 -11.01 -0.95 12.70
CA LEU A 96 -11.59 -2.01 11.87
C LEU A 96 -10.82 -3.32 12.04
N TRP A 97 -9.48 -3.29 11.90
CA TRP A 97 -8.65 -4.49 12.05
C TRP A 97 -8.68 -5.06 13.46
N THR A 98 -8.67 -4.21 14.49
CA THR A 98 -8.76 -4.65 15.88
C THR A 98 -10.10 -5.34 16.16
N THR A 99 -11.18 -4.80 15.62
CA THR A 99 -12.53 -5.35 15.79
C THR A 99 -12.70 -6.67 15.04
N LEU A 100 -12.20 -6.75 13.79
CA LEU A 100 -12.21 -8.00 13.03
C LEU A 100 -11.37 -9.08 13.74
N GLY A 101 -10.19 -8.75 14.26
CA GLY A 101 -9.34 -9.68 14.98
C GLY A 101 -9.96 -10.25 16.27
N ARG A 102 -10.86 -9.50 16.89
CA ARG A 102 -11.65 -9.96 18.07
C ARG A 102 -12.90 -10.74 17.70
N SER A 103 -13.29 -10.78 16.42
CA SER A 103 -14.47 -11.49 15.95
C SER A 103 -14.30 -13.00 16.03
N LYS A 104 -15.41 -13.74 16.19
CA LYS A 104 -15.44 -15.23 16.18
C LYS A 104 -14.87 -15.83 14.88
N ARG A 105 -14.85 -15.08 13.78
CA ARG A 105 -14.27 -15.51 12.49
C ARG A 105 -12.76 -15.31 12.40
N GLY A 106 -12.15 -14.61 13.40
CA GLY A 106 -10.74 -14.27 13.39
C GLY A 106 -10.38 -13.14 12.45
N ASP A 107 -9.09 -12.78 12.42
CA ASP A 107 -8.57 -11.75 11.52
C ASP A 107 -8.43 -12.27 10.08
N LEU A 108 -8.56 -11.38 9.12
CA LEU A 108 -8.33 -11.71 7.71
C LEU A 108 -6.86 -12.04 7.46
N THR A 109 -6.62 -12.97 6.56
CA THR A 109 -5.24 -13.32 6.16
C THR A 109 -4.56 -12.13 5.48
N SER A 110 -3.22 -12.04 5.60
CA SER A 110 -2.45 -10.98 4.97
C SER A 110 -2.72 -10.85 3.45
N PRO A 111 -2.73 -11.95 2.66
CA PRO A 111 -3.07 -11.86 1.24
C PRO A 111 -4.48 -11.31 0.98
N THR A 112 -5.46 -11.64 1.82
CA THR A 112 -6.84 -11.12 1.66
C THR A 112 -6.90 -9.62 1.88
N LYS A 113 -6.20 -9.11 2.89
CA LYS A 113 -6.13 -7.66 3.15
C LYS A 113 -5.43 -6.94 1.99
N MET A 114 -4.37 -7.53 1.44
CA MET A 114 -3.68 -6.97 0.27
C MET A 114 -4.59 -6.96 -0.97
N ALA A 115 -5.35 -8.03 -1.21
CA ALA A 115 -6.32 -8.08 -2.30
C ALA A 115 -7.41 -7.01 -2.15
N LEU A 116 -7.91 -6.78 -0.94
CA LEU A 116 -8.84 -5.68 -0.66
C LEU A 116 -8.22 -4.31 -0.96
N GLY A 117 -6.96 -4.10 -0.59
CA GLY A 117 -6.22 -2.88 -0.94
C GLY A 117 -6.16 -2.64 -2.45
N MET A 118 -5.88 -3.70 -3.23
CA MET A 118 -5.87 -3.63 -4.70
C MET A 118 -7.26 -3.31 -5.27
N ILE A 119 -8.32 -3.92 -4.74
CA ILE A 119 -9.71 -3.65 -5.16
C ILE A 119 -10.08 -2.20 -4.88
N LEU A 120 -9.70 -1.67 -3.71
CA LEU A 120 -9.95 -0.27 -3.35
C LEU A 120 -9.22 0.69 -4.31
N LEU A 121 -7.95 0.44 -4.60
CA LEU A 121 -7.19 1.21 -5.59
C LEU A 121 -7.90 1.19 -6.96
N GLY A 122 -8.27 0.00 -7.44
CA GLY A 122 -9.00 -0.16 -8.70
C GLY A 122 -10.35 0.56 -8.70
N SER A 123 -11.07 0.57 -7.57
CA SER A 123 -12.33 1.31 -7.42
C SER A 123 -12.12 2.83 -7.57
N GLY A 124 -11.02 3.36 -7.08
CA GLY A 124 -10.64 4.76 -7.30
C GLY A 124 -10.47 5.08 -8.79
N PHE A 125 -9.81 4.21 -9.54
CA PHE A 125 -9.68 4.36 -11.00
C PHE A 125 -11.02 4.21 -11.74
N LEU A 126 -11.94 3.35 -11.26
CA LEU A 126 -13.28 3.26 -11.86
C LEU A 126 -14.06 4.57 -11.68
N ILE A 127 -13.95 5.22 -10.53
CA ILE A 127 -14.55 6.55 -10.29
C ILE A 127 -13.96 7.57 -11.26
N LEU A 128 -12.65 7.57 -11.45
CA LEU A 128 -11.98 8.45 -12.39
C LEU A 128 -12.42 8.18 -13.83
N LEU A 129 -12.58 6.90 -14.21
CA LEU A 129 -13.07 6.51 -15.54
C LEU A 129 -14.47 7.09 -15.83
N ILE A 130 -15.37 7.08 -14.85
CA ILE A 130 -16.69 7.69 -14.99
C ILE A 130 -16.56 9.19 -15.28
N ALA A 131 -15.65 9.88 -14.59
CA ALA A 131 -15.39 11.29 -14.85
C ALA A 131 -14.83 11.53 -16.27
N ILE A 132 -13.88 10.71 -16.72
CA ILE A 132 -13.29 10.79 -18.06
C ILE A 132 -14.33 10.57 -19.15
N LEU A 133 -15.23 9.59 -18.97
CA LEU A 133 -16.31 9.35 -19.94
C LEU A 133 -17.27 10.53 -20.07
N GLY A 134 -17.39 11.35 -19.02
CA GLY A 134 -18.20 12.57 -19.05
C GLY A 134 -17.51 13.79 -19.65
N THR A 135 -16.18 13.87 -19.55
CA THR A 135 -15.40 15.06 -20.02
C THR A 135 -14.79 14.88 -21.42
N GLY A 136 -14.62 13.63 -21.87
CA GLY A 136 -13.86 13.32 -23.09
C GLY A 136 -12.34 13.30 -22.87
N ASN A 137 -11.59 13.16 -23.96
CA ASN A 137 -10.14 12.98 -23.94
C ASN A 137 -9.36 14.18 -24.53
N ASP A 138 -10.05 15.16 -25.08
CA ASP A 138 -9.43 16.32 -25.73
C ASP A 138 -9.53 17.54 -24.80
N PRO A 139 -8.40 18.04 -24.27
CA PRO A 139 -8.38 19.21 -23.40
C PRO A 139 -8.94 20.48 -24.05
N ASP A 140 -8.79 20.61 -25.36
CA ASP A 140 -9.22 21.80 -26.11
C ASP A 140 -10.72 21.73 -26.48
N ALA A 141 -11.33 20.55 -26.39
CA ALA A 141 -12.74 20.30 -26.71
C ALA A 141 -13.62 20.05 -25.47
N VAL A 142 -13.11 20.29 -24.27
CA VAL A 142 -13.89 20.06 -23.02
C VAL A 142 -15.02 21.07 -22.91
N VAL A 143 -16.25 20.58 -23.10
CA VAL A 143 -17.48 21.39 -22.92
C VAL A 143 -17.86 21.48 -21.45
N ASN A 144 -17.76 20.37 -20.71
CA ASN A 144 -18.08 20.31 -19.29
C ASN A 144 -16.92 19.69 -18.52
N LYS A 145 -16.34 20.43 -17.58
CA LYS A 145 -15.29 19.91 -16.68
C LYS A 145 -15.90 18.97 -15.64
N ALA A 146 -15.13 17.94 -15.25
CA ALA A 146 -15.53 17.03 -14.19
C ALA A 146 -15.61 17.78 -12.85
N HIS A 147 -16.58 17.39 -12.03
CA HIS A 147 -16.69 17.94 -10.68
C HIS A 147 -15.52 17.48 -9.80
N ILE A 148 -14.99 18.38 -8.98
CA ILE A 148 -13.85 18.13 -8.06
C ILE A 148 -14.02 16.90 -7.18
N LEU A 149 -15.26 16.53 -6.85
CA LEU A 149 -15.58 15.38 -6.02
C LEU A 149 -15.05 14.06 -6.60
N PHE A 150 -14.99 13.89 -7.92
CA PHE A 150 -14.43 12.70 -8.54
C PHE A 150 -12.97 12.48 -8.16
N ILE A 151 -12.17 13.55 -8.17
CA ILE A 151 -10.76 13.49 -7.77
C ILE A 151 -10.63 13.21 -6.28
N ILE A 152 -11.40 13.88 -5.43
CA ILE A 152 -11.39 13.66 -3.99
C ILE A 152 -11.76 12.21 -3.65
N MET A 153 -12.79 11.65 -4.31
CA MET A 153 -13.18 10.25 -4.13
C MET A 153 -12.10 9.28 -4.62
N THR A 154 -11.44 9.59 -5.73
CA THR A 154 -10.31 8.80 -6.22
C THR A 154 -9.19 8.75 -5.18
N TYR A 155 -8.76 9.88 -4.64
CA TYR A 155 -7.76 9.94 -3.56
C TYR A 155 -8.22 9.21 -2.30
N PHE A 156 -9.50 9.30 -1.94
CA PHE A 156 -10.06 8.58 -0.79
C PHE A 156 -9.91 7.07 -0.93
N PHE A 157 -10.30 6.49 -2.08
CA PHE A 157 -10.17 5.06 -2.33
C PHE A 157 -8.71 4.61 -2.47
N HIS A 158 -7.85 5.44 -3.08
CA HIS A 158 -6.42 5.16 -3.17
C HIS A 158 -5.78 5.13 -1.78
N THR A 159 -6.10 6.09 -0.91
CA THR A 159 -5.58 6.14 0.46
C THR A 159 -6.10 4.97 1.31
N LEU A 160 -7.38 4.58 1.17
CA LEU A 160 -7.88 3.37 1.81
C LEU A 160 -7.11 2.14 1.34
N GLY A 161 -6.87 1.99 0.05
CA GLY A 161 -6.07 0.91 -0.52
C GLY A 161 -4.67 0.86 0.08
N GLU A 162 -4.01 2.00 0.21
CA GLU A 162 -2.69 2.15 0.83
C GLU A 162 -2.70 1.71 2.30
N LEU A 163 -3.67 2.16 3.09
CA LEU A 163 -3.80 1.79 4.50
C LEU A 163 -4.10 0.30 4.71
N PHE A 164 -4.70 -0.36 3.72
CA PHE A 164 -4.96 -1.80 3.75
C PHE A 164 -3.72 -2.61 3.38
N LEU A 165 -2.88 -2.12 2.48
CA LEU A 165 -1.72 -2.85 1.94
C LEU A 165 -0.44 -2.59 2.73
N SER A 166 -0.14 -1.34 3.06
CA SER A 166 1.17 -0.92 3.56
C SER A 166 1.61 -1.62 4.86
N PRO A 167 0.81 -1.67 5.95
CA PRO A 167 1.25 -2.30 7.20
C PRO A 167 1.48 -3.81 7.06
N ILE A 168 0.80 -4.43 6.09
CA ILE A 168 0.80 -5.89 5.88
C ILE A 168 1.98 -6.32 5.03
N GLY A 169 2.33 -5.53 4.02
CA GLY A 169 3.49 -5.79 3.17
C GLY A 169 4.75 -5.97 4.01
N ILE A 170 5.07 -5.00 4.87
CA ILE A 170 6.25 -5.02 5.74
C ILE A 170 6.21 -6.19 6.73
N SER A 171 5.07 -6.42 7.39
CA SER A 171 4.95 -7.51 8.38
C SER A 171 5.03 -8.90 7.76
N THR A 172 4.53 -9.07 6.54
CA THR A 172 4.55 -10.36 5.84
C THR A 172 5.94 -10.70 5.34
N VAL A 173 6.67 -9.72 4.81
CA VAL A 173 8.08 -9.89 4.42
C VAL A 173 8.92 -10.32 5.62
N SER A 174 8.81 -9.62 6.75
CA SER A 174 9.58 -9.97 7.96
C SER A 174 9.27 -11.37 8.51
N ARG A 175 8.04 -11.87 8.35
CA ARG A 175 7.65 -13.21 8.85
C ARG A 175 8.02 -14.35 7.92
N LEU A 176 7.98 -14.13 6.61
CA LEU A 176 8.17 -15.17 5.61
C LEU A 176 9.61 -15.23 5.06
N ALA A 177 10.38 -14.14 5.17
CA ALA A 177 11.74 -14.09 4.66
C ALA A 177 12.61 -15.17 5.32
N PRO A 178 13.20 -16.09 4.53
CA PRO A 178 14.22 -16.99 5.05
C PRO A 178 15.38 -16.19 5.61
N LEU A 179 15.97 -16.65 6.73
CA LEU A 179 17.12 -15.96 7.37
C LEU A 179 18.27 -15.66 6.40
N LYS A 180 18.42 -16.48 5.34
CA LYS A 180 19.43 -16.31 4.29
C LYS A 180 19.13 -15.16 3.34
N LEU A 181 17.88 -14.77 3.18
CA LEU A 181 17.43 -13.71 2.27
C LEU A 181 17.00 -12.45 3.03
N ALA A 182 16.96 -12.48 4.36
CA ALA A 182 16.53 -11.37 5.19
C ALA A 182 17.38 -10.09 5.05
N SER A 183 18.61 -10.21 4.54
CA SER A 183 19.49 -9.07 4.26
C SER A 183 19.29 -8.48 2.86
N LEU A 184 18.52 -9.16 1.98
CA LEU A 184 18.27 -8.74 0.59
C LEU A 184 16.85 -8.20 0.40
N LEU A 185 15.97 -8.38 1.38
CA LEU A 185 14.57 -7.97 1.40
C LEU A 185 14.31 -6.87 2.42
#